data_b101d464e3b87b79ed6a318be438a12c
#
_entry.id   b101d464e3b87b79ed6a318be438a12c
#
_cell.length_a   1.000
_cell.length_b   1.000
_cell.length_c   1.000
_cell.angle_alpha   90.00
_cell.angle_beta   90.00
_cell.angle_gamma   90.00
#
_symmetry.space_group_name_H-M   'P 1'
#
loop_
_entity.id
_entity.type
_entity.pdbx_description
1 polymer ?
#
loop_
_entity_poly.entity_id
_entity_poly.type
_entity_poly.pdbx_seq_one_letter_code
_entity_poly.pdbx_strand_id
1 'polypeptide(L)'
;KVALLQVATREQCFLFRLNHLGLPQSIIRLLSNRMVPMVGLSWHDDIMSLHRRAEFTPGWFIDIQDIIGNIGIEDKSLQKLYANLFGEKISKRQRLTNWEADVLSDKQKEYAAIDAWACINLYDEIMRLMATGDYELKKVEL
;
A
#
# COMPACT_ATOMS: atom_id res chain seq x y z
N LYS A 1 11.97 -8.07 9.31
CA LYS A 1 11.09 -9.22 9.11
C LYS A 1 9.64 -8.77 9.03
N VAL A 2 8.95 -9.12 7.95
CA VAL A 2 7.54 -8.73 7.75
C VAL A 2 6.65 -9.53 8.70
N ALA A 3 5.97 -8.85 9.62
CA ALA A 3 5.06 -9.48 10.56
C ALA A 3 3.62 -9.52 10.07
N LEU A 4 3.24 -8.60 9.18
CA LEU A 4 1.86 -8.42 8.73
C LEU A 4 1.83 -8.14 7.23
N LEU A 5 0.91 -8.77 6.53
CA LEU A 5 0.56 -8.44 5.15
C LEU A 5 -0.88 -7.93 5.12
N GLN A 6 -1.08 -6.72 4.65
CA GLN A 6 -2.40 -6.11 4.46
C GLN A 6 -2.80 -6.20 2.99
N VAL A 7 -3.99 -6.74 2.73
CA VAL A 7 -4.54 -6.82 1.39
C VAL A 7 -5.96 -6.26 1.42
N ALA A 8 -6.22 -5.23 0.65
CA ALA A 8 -7.51 -4.58 0.60
C ALA A 8 -8.14 -4.69 -0.78
N THR A 9 -9.45 -4.87 -0.79
CA THR A 9 -10.31 -4.53 -1.93
C THR A 9 -10.97 -3.20 -1.63
N ARG A 10 -11.81 -2.69 -2.53
CA ARG A 10 -12.56 -1.45 -2.26
C ARG A 10 -13.56 -1.59 -1.11
N GLU A 11 -13.92 -2.81 -0.74
CA GLU A 11 -14.97 -3.09 0.23
C GLU A 11 -14.44 -3.71 1.53
N GLN A 12 -13.32 -4.43 1.48
CA GLN A 12 -12.79 -5.21 2.59
C GLN A 12 -11.28 -5.12 2.69
N CYS A 13 -10.78 -5.32 3.91
CA CYS A 13 -9.35 -5.46 4.13
C CYS A 13 -9.06 -6.75 4.91
N PHE A 14 -8.04 -7.48 4.47
CA PHE A 14 -7.58 -8.71 5.09
C PHE A 14 -6.21 -8.48 5.70
N LEU A 15 -6.05 -8.87 6.96
CA LEU A 15 -4.79 -8.77 7.67
C LEU A 15 -4.24 -10.18 7.91
N PHE A 16 -3.12 -10.50 7.28
CA PHE A 16 -2.45 -11.80 7.42
C PHE A 16 -1.25 -11.65 8.35
N ARG A 17 -1.32 -12.31 9.50
CA ARG A 17 -0.24 -12.25 10.48
C ARG A 17 0.86 -13.25 10.13
N LEU A 18 1.82 -12.80 9.34
CA LEU A 18 2.88 -13.66 8.82
C LEU A 18 3.82 -14.19 9.91
N ASN A 19 3.91 -13.50 11.05
CA ASN A 19 4.67 -14.01 12.20
C ASN A 19 4.05 -15.26 12.82
N HIS A 20 2.74 -15.51 12.60
CA HIS A 20 2.04 -16.72 13.00
C HIS A 20 1.88 -17.72 11.86
N LEU A 21 1.59 -17.22 10.65
CA LEU A 21 1.22 -18.04 9.49
C LEU A 21 2.42 -18.48 8.64
N GLY A 22 3.56 -17.78 8.77
CA GLY A 22 4.61 -17.88 7.76
C GLY A 22 4.11 -17.29 6.43
N LEU A 23 4.49 -17.91 5.32
CA LEU A 23 4.00 -17.51 3.99
C LEU A 23 3.31 -18.71 3.34
N PRO A 24 2.01 -18.89 3.58
CA PRO A 24 1.26 -20.02 3.03
C PRO A 24 1.19 -20.00 1.51
N GLN A 25 0.99 -21.18 0.91
CA GLN A 25 0.92 -21.33 -0.54
C GLN A 25 -0.21 -20.51 -1.16
N SER A 26 -1.33 -20.34 -0.46
CA SER A 26 -2.44 -19.50 -0.93
C SER A 26 -2.05 -18.04 -1.08
N ILE A 27 -1.23 -17.50 -0.17
CA ILE A 27 -0.72 -16.13 -0.25
C ILE A 27 0.32 -16.03 -1.36
N ILE A 28 1.19 -17.01 -1.50
CA ILE A 28 2.17 -17.06 -2.61
C ILE A 28 1.45 -17.03 -3.95
N ARG A 29 0.37 -17.79 -4.10
CA ARG A 29 -0.44 -17.77 -5.34
C ARG A 29 -1.05 -16.40 -5.61
N LEU A 30 -1.55 -15.71 -4.57
CA LEU A 30 -2.05 -14.34 -4.70
C LEU A 30 -0.95 -13.40 -5.19
N LEU A 31 0.22 -13.43 -4.55
CA LEU A 31 1.33 -12.55 -4.87
C LEU A 31 1.95 -12.85 -6.25
N SER A 32 1.73 -14.04 -6.78
CA SER A 32 2.24 -14.48 -8.08
C SER A 32 1.21 -14.33 -9.21
N ASN A 33 0.00 -13.91 -8.89
CA ASN A 33 -1.10 -13.81 -9.86
C ASN A 33 -0.87 -12.64 -10.82
N ARG A 34 -0.78 -12.95 -12.12
CA ARG A 34 -0.57 -11.96 -13.19
C ARG A 34 -1.85 -11.36 -13.74
N MET A 35 -3.00 -11.85 -13.32
CA MET A 35 -4.30 -11.44 -13.83
C MET A 35 -4.97 -10.37 -12.97
N VAL A 36 -4.51 -10.18 -11.74
CA VAL A 36 -5.06 -9.23 -10.79
C VAL A 36 -3.98 -8.20 -10.44
N PRO A 37 -4.17 -6.92 -10.79
CA PRO A 37 -3.23 -5.88 -10.39
C PRO A 37 -3.29 -5.66 -8.88
N MET A 38 -2.12 -5.60 -8.27
CA MET A 38 -1.95 -5.28 -6.87
C MET A 38 -1.25 -3.94 -6.75
N VAL A 39 -1.92 -2.99 -6.14
CA VAL A 39 -1.48 -1.61 -6.02
C VAL A 39 -0.88 -1.40 -4.64
N GLY A 40 0.26 -0.77 -4.60
CA GLY A 40 0.91 -0.43 -3.34
C GLY A 40 1.84 0.75 -3.50
N LEU A 41 2.49 1.07 -2.42
CA LEU A 41 3.44 2.15 -2.37
C LEU A 41 4.79 1.60 -1.91
N SER A 42 5.82 1.78 -2.73
CA SER A 42 7.17 1.32 -2.42
C SER A 42 7.29 -0.20 -2.24
N TRP A 43 6.81 -0.97 -3.21
CA TRP A 43 6.75 -2.44 -3.19
C TRP A 43 8.10 -3.14 -3.11
N HIS A 44 9.16 -2.53 -3.62
CA HIS A 44 10.42 -3.22 -3.84
C HIS A 44 10.98 -3.88 -2.57
N ASP A 45 11.07 -3.13 -1.48
CA ASP A 45 11.62 -3.64 -0.22
C ASP A 45 10.70 -4.68 0.42
N ASP A 46 9.39 -4.50 0.29
CA ASP A 46 8.40 -5.45 0.79
C ASP A 46 8.51 -6.80 0.08
N ILE A 47 8.63 -6.79 -1.25
CA ILE A 47 8.80 -8.00 -2.04
C ILE A 47 10.11 -8.71 -1.68
N MET A 48 11.19 -7.98 -1.53
CA MET A 48 12.47 -8.55 -1.11
C MET A 48 12.38 -9.21 0.27
N SER A 49 11.68 -8.58 1.20
CA SER A 49 11.47 -9.14 2.54
C SER A 49 10.64 -10.42 2.50
N LEU A 50 9.65 -10.49 1.62
CA LEU A 50 8.84 -11.70 1.43
C LEU A 50 9.64 -12.83 0.77
N HIS A 51 10.54 -12.51 -0.17
CA HIS A 51 11.42 -13.49 -0.80
C HIS A 51 12.36 -14.20 0.19
N ARG A 52 12.66 -13.58 1.32
CA ARG A 52 13.44 -14.24 2.37
C ARG A 52 12.68 -15.39 3.05
N ARG A 53 11.36 -15.43 2.92
CA ARG A 53 10.51 -16.47 3.49
C ARG A 53 10.17 -17.58 2.51
N ALA A 54 10.01 -17.24 1.24
CA ALA A 54 9.69 -18.20 0.18
C ALA A 54 10.05 -17.63 -1.18
N GLU A 55 10.41 -18.50 -2.10
CA GLU A 55 10.61 -18.11 -3.49
C GLU A 55 9.27 -18.04 -4.21
N PHE A 56 9.06 -16.94 -4.93
CA PHE A 56 7.93 -16.79 -5.85
C PHE A 56 8.29 -15.75 -6.90
N THR A 57 7.64 -15.84 -8.04
CA THR A 57 7.75 -14.80 -9.07
C THR A 57 6.62 -13.80 -8.85
N PRO A 58 6.92 -12.52 -8.54
CA PRO A 58 5.89 -11.52 -8.36
C PRO A 58 4.97 -11.43 -9.57
N GLY A 59 3.68 -11.31 -9.32
CA GLY A 59 2.66 -11.17 -10.35
C GLY A 59 2.61 -9.74 -10.91
N TRP A 60 1.43 -9.15 -10.93
CA TRP A 60 1.23 -7.81 -11.46
C TRP A 60 1.18 -6.79 -10.32
N PHE A 61 2.34 -6.17 -10.03
CA PHE A 61 2.45 -5.13 -9.02
C PHE A 61 2.52 -3.75 -9.67
N ILE A 62 1.69 -2.84 -9.17
CA ILE A 62 1.69 -1.44 -9.57
C ILE A 62 2.14 -0.61 -8.37
N ASP A 63 3.22 0.13 -8.52
CA ASP A 63 3.70 1.05 -7.49
C ASP A 63 3.20 2.46 -7.77
N ILE A 64 2.49 3.03 -6.81
CA ILE A 64 1.97 4.40 -6.93
C ILE A 64 3.10 5.40 -7.18
N GLN A 65 4.28 5.18 -6.60
CA GLN A 65 5.43 6.06 -6.84
C GLN A 65 5.85 6.14 -8.31
N ASP A 66 5.56 5.10 -9.09
CA ASP A 66 5.92 5.08 -10.51
C ASP A 66 4.93 5.90 -11.38
N ILE A 67 3.73 6.16 -10.88
CA ILE A 67 2.67 6.83 -11.66
C ILE A 67 2.36 8.26 -11.21
N ILE A 68 2.68 8.63 -9.97
CA ILE A 68 2.35 9.95 -9.44
C ILE A 68 3.07 11.10 -10.16
N GLY A 69 4.24 10.83 -10.72
CA GLY A 69 4.97 11.82 -11.53
C GLY A 69 4.19 12.29 -12.75
N ASN A 70 3.29 11.46 -13.28
CA ASN A 70 2.48 11.80 -14.45
C ASN A 70 1.49 12.94 -14.20
N ILE A 71 1.11 13.17 -12.94
CA ILE A 71 0.26 14.29 -12.53
C ILE A 71 1.05 15.35 -11.74
N GLY A 72 2.38 15.29 -11.80
CA GLY A 72 3.28 16.31 -11.24
C GLY A 72 3.45 16.27 -9.73
N ILE A 73 3.10 15.17 -9.08
CA ILE A 73 3.29 15.02 -7.63
C ILE A 73 4.70 14.51 -7.34
N GLU A 74 5.40 15.20 -6.44
CA GLU A 74 6.74 14.84 -6.00
C GLU A 74 6.77 14.13 -4.64
N ASP A 75 5.68 14.21 -3.87
CA ASP A 75 5.56 13.53 -2.60
C ASP A 75 5.62 12.01 -2.78
N LYS A 76 6.27 11.32 -1.84
CA LYS A 76 6.45 9.86 -1.91
C LYS A 76 5.88 9.10 -0.73
N SER A 77 5.49 9.78 0.35
CA SER A 77 4.89 9.12 1.50
C SER A 77 3.38 9.01 1.33
N LEU A 78 2.80 7.92 1.84
CA LEU A 78 1.35 7.68 1.80
C LEU A 78 0.57 8.84 2.41
N GLN A 79 1.02 9.34 3.58
CA GLN A 79 0.33 10.39 4.31
C GLN A 79 0.33 11.71 3.55
N LYS A 80 1.45 12.07 2.92
CA LYS A 80 1.56 13.29 2.11
C LYS A 80 0.74 13.21 0.84
N LEU A 81 0.78 12.06 0.16
CA LEU A 81 -0.02 11.82 -1.04
C LEU A 81 -1.51 11.91 -0.73
N TYR A 82 -1.95 11.29 0.36
CA TYR A 82 -3.35 11.29 0.75
C TYR A 82 -3.81 12.70 1.12
N ALA A 83 -3.00 13.45 1.86
CA ALA A 83 -3.29 14.85 2.20
C ALA A 83 -3.36 15.73 0.95
N ASN A 84 -2.45 15.53 0.00
CA ASN A 84 -2.42 16.30 -1.25
C ASN A 84 -3.67 16.06 -2.10
N LEU A 85 -4.06 14.79 -2.29
CA LEU A 85 -5.15 14.44 -3.21
C LEU A 85 -6.53 14.55 -2.59
N PHE A 86 -6.67 14.28 -1.29
CA PHE A 86 -7.97 14.24 -0.63
C PHE A 86 -8.16 15.30 0.46
N GLY A 87 -7.10 16.03 0.83
CA GLY A 87 -7.17 17.00 1.93
C GLY A 87 -7.37 16.37 3.31
N GLU A 88 -7.11 15.07 3.44
CA GLU A 88 -7.32 14.32 4.68
C GLU A 88 -5.99 13.82 5.25
N LYS A 89 -5.93 13.75 6.58
CA LYS A 89 -4.74 13.33 7.30
C LYS A 89 -4.86 11.90 7.81
N ILE A 90 -3.89 11.05 7.45
CA ILE A 90 -3.77 9.70 7.99
C ILE A 90 -2.84 9.71 9.20
N SER A 91 -3.30 9.13 10.33
CA SER A 91 -2.49 9.04 11.54
C SER A 91 -1.32 8.06 11.37
N LYS A 92 -0.16 8.40 11.95
CA LYS A 92 1.03 7.53 12.03
C LYS A 92 1.23 6.93 13.43
N ARG A 93 0.29 7.12 14.35
CA ARG A 93 0.49 6.78 15.77
C ARG A 93 0.85 5.32 16.02
N GLN A 94 0.31 4.39 15.24
CA GLN A 94 0.52 2.97 15.43
C GLN A 94 1.72 2.41 14.67
N ARG A 95 2.43 3.22 13.90
CA ARG A 95 3.49 2.77 13.00
C ARG A 95 4.63 2.04 13.73
N LEU A 96 5.03 2.53 14.89
CA LEU A 96 6.16 2.00 15.66
C LEU A 96 5.74 1.11 16.82
N THR A 97 4.52 0.64 16.85
CA THR A 97 4.05 -0.30 17.87
C THR A 97 4.53 -1.73 17.56
N ASN A 98 4.33 -2.64 18.52
CA ASN A 98 4.78 -4.02 18.37
C ASN A 98 3.83 -4.84 17.47
N TRP A 99 4.20 -5.00 16.22
CA TRP A 99 3.42 -5.77 15.23
C TRP A 99 3.60 -7.28 15.36
N GLU A 100 4.53 -7.73 16.20
CA GLU A 100 4.73 -9.15 16.52
C GLU A 100 4.01 -9.57 17.81
N ALA A 101 3.27 -8.68 18.46
CA ALA A 101 2.51 -8.99 19.67
C ALA A 101 1.56 -10.17 19.43
N ASP A 102 1.25 -10.95 20.47
CA ASP A 102 0.34 -12.10 20.37
C ASP A 102 -1.02 -11.68 19.84
N VAL A 103 -1.54 -10.56 20.33
CA VAL A 103 -2.82 -9.98 19.89
C VAL A 103 -2.58 -8.53 19.48
N LEU A 104 -3.01 -8.19 18.26
CA LEU A 104 -2.99 -6.80 17.82
C LEU A 104 -4.18 -6.05 18.42
N SER A 105 -3.95 -4.80 18.82
CA SER A 105 -5.03 -3.93 19.29
C SER A 105 -5.96 -3.55 18.13
N ASP A 106 -7.17 -3.10 18.46
CA ASP A 106 -8.11 -2.61 17.45
C ASP A 106 -7.54 -1.41 16.69
N LYS A 107 -6.79 -0.53 17.38
CA LYS A 107 -6.11 0.61 16.75
C LYS A 107 -5.04 0.19 15.77
N GLN A 108 -4.28 -0.86 16.08
CA GLN A 108 -3.30 -1.41 15.15
C GLN A 108 -3.97 -1.98 13.90
N LYS A 109 -5.05 -2.75 14.08
CA LYS A 109 -5.80 -3.33 12.96
C LYS A 109 -6.39 -2.26 12.07
N GLU A 110 -6.98 -1.23 12.66
CA GLU A 110 -7.53 -0.08 11.92
C GLU A 110 -6.44 0.66 11.13
N TYR A 111 -5.31 0.94 11.76
CA TYR A 111 -4.17 1.57 11.10
C TYR A 111 -3.70 0.78 9.89
N ALA A 112 -3.51 -0.53 10.05
CA ALA A 112 -3.06 -1.40 8.97
C ALA A 112 -4.08 -1.50 7.82
N ALA A 113 -5.37 -1.56 8.15
CA ALA A 113 -6.44 -1.60 7.16
C ALA A 113 -6.52 -0.30 6.36
N ILE A 114 -6.38 0.86 7.03
CA ILE A 114 -6.38 2.17 6.38
C ILE A 114 -5.20 2.30 5.42
N ASP A 115 -4.02 1.85 5.79
CA ASP A 115 -2.84 1.91 4.92
C ASP A 115 -3.07 1.17 3.60
N ALA A 116 -3.62 -0.04 3.66
CA ALA A 116 -3.88 -0.83 2.46
C ALA A 116 -5.02 -0.24 1.62
N TRP A 117 -6.10 0.17 2.27
CA TRP A 117 -7.26 0.77 1.60
C TRP A 117 -6.92 2.12 0.96
N ALA A 118 -6.10 2.93 1.61
CA ALA A 118 -5.67 4.22 1.09
C ALA A 118 -4.92 4.07 -0.25
N CYS A 119 -4.16 3.00 -0.43
CA CYS A 119 -3.47 2.75 -1.70
C CYS A 119 -4.44 2.59 -2.87
N ILE A 120 -5.57 1.88 -2.67
CA ILE A 120 -6.59 1.72 -3.71
C ILE A 120 -7.24 3.06 -4.01
N ASN A 121 -7.59 3.83 -2.99
CA ASN A 121 -8.18 5.16 -3.16
C ASN A 121 -7.26 6.10 -3.91
N LEU A 122 -5.98 6.11 -3.57
CA LEU A 122 -4.99 6.91 -4.27
C LEU A 122 -4.88 6.49 -5.73
N TYR A 123 -4.81 5.21 -5.99
CA TYR A 123 -4.72 4.69 -7.36
C TYR A 123 -5.93 5.12 -8.20
N ASP A 124 -7.13 4.92 -7.68
CA ASP A 124 -8.36 5.29 -8.38
C ASP A 124 -8.40 6.80 -8.67
N GLU A 125 -8.02 7.65 -7.71
CA GLU A 125 -7.99 9.10 -7.90
C GLU A 125 -6.92 9.54 -8.91
N ILE A 126 -5.72 8.96 -8.84
CA ILE A 126 -4.65 9.26 -9.79
C ILE A 126 -5.08 8.89 -11.21
N MET A 127 -5.69 7.73 -11.40
CA MET A 127 -6.17 7.30 -12.71
C MET A 127 -7.29 8.20 -13.22
N ARG A 128 -8.20 8.65 -12.33
CA ARG A 128 -9.24 9.62 -12.68
C ARG A 128 -8.63 10.95 -13.13
N LEU A 129 -7.65 11.47 -12.40
CA LEU A 129 -6.99 12.73 -12.75
C LEU A 129 -6.24 12.63 -14.08
N MET A 130 -5.56 11.53 -14.33
CA MET A 130 -4.87 11.29 -15.59
C MET A 130 -5.85 11.24 -16.77
N ALA A 131 -7.04 10.66 -16.57
CA ALA A 131 -8.04 10.53 -17.62
C ALA A 131 -8.79 11.85 -17.90
N THR A 132 -9.05 12.64 -16.86
CA THR A 132 -9.83 13.88 -16.97
C THR A 132 -8.99 15.14 -17.15
N GLY A 133 -7.74 15.12 -16.71
CA GLY A 133 -6.90 16.32 -16.63
C GLY A 133 -7.37 17.34 -15.59
N ASP A 134 -8.21 16.92 -14.64
CA ASP A 134 -8.82 17.80 -13.63
C ASP A 134 -7.83 18.08 -12.46
N TYR A 135 -6.69 18.66 -12.79
CA TYR A 135 -5.67 19.05 -11.81
C TYR A 135 -4.83 20.21 -12.36
N GLU A 136 -4.22 20.95 -11.43
CA GLU A 136 -3.32 22.06 -11.77
C GLU A 136 -1.91 21.76 -11.26
N LEU A 137 -0.92 22.02 -12.10
CA LEU A 137 0.48 21.97 -11.68
C LEU A 137 0.86 23.33 -11.07
N LYS A 138 1.26 23.30 -9.80
CA LYS A 138 1.77 24.48 -9.13
C LYS A 138 3.29 24.56 -9.31
N LYS A 139 3.76 25.63 -9.91
CA LYS A 139 5.20 25.92 -9.97
C LYS A 139 5.67 26.41 -8.61
N VAL A 140 6.72 25.77 -8.11
CA VAL A 140 7.43 26.29 -6.94
C VAL A 140 8.42 27.32 -7.44
N GLU A 141 8.24 28.58 -7.05
CA GLU A 141 9.24 29.63 -7.29
C GLU A 141 10.39 29.43 -6.32
N LEU A 142 11.57 29.28 -6.87
CA LEU A 142 12.82 29.17 -6.10
C LEU A 142 13.38 30.53 -5.76
#